data_f349c7b4a314fc61ad9f59935dab5418
#
_entry.id   f349c7b4a314fc61ad9f59935dab5418
#
_cell.length_a   1.000
_cell.length_b   1.000
_cell.length_c   1.000
_cell.angle_alpha   90.00
_cell.angle_beta   90.00
_cell.angle_gamma   90.00
#
_symmetry.space_group_name_H-M   'P 1'
#
loop_
_entity.id
_entity.type
_entity.pdbx_description
1 polymer ?
#
loop_
_entity_poly.entity_id
_entity_poly.type
_entity_poly.pdbx_seq_one_letter_code
_entity_poly.pdbx_strand_id
1 'polypeptide(L)'
;MTTKTELIHISSKFRTAAPIPSLKIGTTHVEPVNNARNLGVIFDKNLDMNQHINNICRSASSALHKIGKIRRCLDQQTAETLVHAFVSSRVDNCNSLLYGLPDQQVNKLQRIQNSAARLITRTKRSEHITPILRDLHWLSVKQRINFKILLLTFKCIHGLAPVYLQNLIRDYTPRCCLRSSSKSLLVTPPVCTKSYGSRSFQFSSAVLWNDLSIKVKEAQSVTSFKSLLKTHLFSCL
;
A
#
# COMPACT_ATOMS: atom_id res chain seq x y z
N MET A 1 18.07 6.33 -28.36
CA MET A 1 17.97 6.02 -26.92
C MET A 1 16.83 6.75 -26.19
N THR A 2 15.91 7.37 -26.88
CA THR A 2 14.85 8.26 -26.34
C THR A 2 13.50 7.60 -26.08
N THR A 3 13.35 6.31 -26.34
CA THR A 3 12.07 5.59 -26.27
C THR A 3 11.62 5.20 -24.83
N LYS A 4 12.39 5.57 -23.80
CA LYS A 4 12.10 5.22 -22.40
C LYS A 4 11.79 6.42 -21.49
N THR A 5 11.82 7.65 -22.02
CA THR A 5 11.53 8.85 -21.23
C THR A 5 10.07 9.23 -21.41
N GLU A 6 9.31 9.20 -20.32
CA GLU A 6 7.92 9.62 -20.28
C GLU A 6 7.78 10.85 -19.38
N LEU A 7 7.10 11.88 -19.85
CA LEU A 7 6.78 13.08 -19.09
C LEU A 7 5.34 12.99 -18.60
N ILE A 8 5.14 13.08 -17.29
CA ILE A 8 3.79 13.14 -16.71
C ILE A 8 3.59 14.45 -15.96
N HIS A 9 2.52 15.15 -16.28
CA HIS A 9 2.08 16.32 -15.56
C HIS A 9 1.01 15.95 -14.52
N ILE A 10 1.36 16.08 -13.25
CA ILE A 10 0.45 15.79 -12.16
C ILE A 10 -0.32 17.06 -11.79
N SER A 11 -1.63 17.00 -11.91
CA SER A 11 -2.53 18.12 -11.62
C SER A 11 -3.77 17.68 -10.85
N SER A 12 -4.41 18.64 -10.17
CA SER A 12 -5.68 18.39 -9.47
C SER A 12 -6.81 18.19 -10.47
N LYS A 13 -7.72 17.23 -10.20
CA LYS A 13 -8.95 17.06 -10.98
C LYS A 13 -9.86 18.29 -11.01
N PHE A 14 -9.76 19.13 -9.99
CA PHE A 14 -10.65 20.27 -9.77
C PHE A 14 -10.08 21.59 -10.28
N ARG A 15 -8.89 21.55 -10.88
CA ARG A 15 -8.25 22.71 -11.49
C ARG A 15 -7.97 22.42 -12.95
N THR A 16 -8.44 23.30 -13.83
CA THR A 16 -8.04 23.29 -15.22
C THR A 16 -6.57 23.67 -15.28
N ALA A 17 -5.70 22.68 -15.49
CA ALA A 17 -4.28 22.94 -15.66
C ALA A 17 -4.05 23.51 -17.07
N ALA A 18 -3.25 24.55 -17.18
CA ALA A 18 -2.77 25.02 -18.48
C ALA A 18 -2.03 23.86 -19.20
N PRO A 19 -2.21 23.71 -20.52
CA PRO A 19 -1.46 22.71 -21.26
C PRO A 19 0.03 22.99 -21.12
N ILE A 20 0.78 21.97 -20.68
CA ILE A 20 2.24 22.08 -20.62
C ILE A 20 2.78 21.79 -22.02
N PRO A 21 3.61 22.68 -22.58
CA PRO A 21 4.28 22.44 -23.84
C PRO A 21 5.22 21.22 -23.72
N SER A 22 5.55 20.65 -24.88
CA SER A 22 6.56 19.57 -24.92
C SER A 22 7.88 20.05 -24.30
N LEU A 23 8.52 19.15 -23.53
CA LEU A 23 9.82 19.43 -22.93
C LEU A 23 10.93 19.00 -23.89
N LYS A 24 11.83 19.91 -24.23
CA LYS A 24 13.01 19.59 -25.05
C LYS A 24 14.11 19.00 -24.18
N ILE A 25 14.49 17.76 -24.43
CA ILE A 25 15.61 17.08 -23.76
C ILE A 25 16.66 16.74 -24.83
N GLY A 26 17.76 17.48 -24.84
CA GLY A 26 18.75 17.40 -25.91
C GLY A 26 18.17 17.83 -27.26
N THR A 27 18.14 16.89 -28.21
CA THR A 27 17.56 17.11 -29.56
C THR A 27 16.10 16.60 -29.66
N THR A 28 15.57 15.96 -28.65
CA THR A 28 14.24 15.29 -28.68
C THR A 28 13.20 16.09 -27.92
N HIS A 29 12.00 16.23 -28.49
CA HIS A 29 10.83 16.79 -27.82
C HIS A 29 10.05 15.63 -27.17
N VAL A 30 9.77 15.74 -25.85
CA VAL A 30 8.98 14.79 -25.08
C VAL A 30 7.64 15.42 -24.75
N GLU A 31 6.55 14.82 -25.21
CA GLU A 31 5.21 15.30 -24.93
C GLU A 31 4.67 14.69 -23.61
N PRO A 32 3.84 15.44 -22.85
CA PRO A 32 3.21 14.94 -21.66
C PRO A 32 2.25 13.77 -21.96
N VAL A 33 2.39 12.67 -21.22
CA VAL A 33 1.50 11.51 -21.28
C VAL A 33 0.52 11.52 -20.11
N ASN A 34 -0.65 10.90 -20.30
CA ASN A 34 -1.65 10.82 -19.23
C ASN A 34 -1.28 9.80 -18.15
N ASN A 35 -0.43 8.83 -18.48
CA ASN A 35 0.00 7.76 -17.58
C ASN A 35 1.46 7.42 -17.87
N ALA A 36 2.25 7.27 -16.82
CA ALA A 36 3.65 6.85 -16.91
C ALA A 36 3.88 5.63 -16.01
N ARG A 37 4.75 4.72 -16.46
CA ARG A 37 5.12 3.53 -15.69
C ARG A 37 6.49 3.70 -15.06
N ASN A 38 6.54 3.63 -13.73
CA ASN A 38 7.80 3.66 -12.98
C ASN A 38 7.86 2.48 -12.00
N LEU A 39 8.93 1.68 -12.03
CA LEU A 39 9.15 0.50 -11.16
C LEU A 39 7.95 -0.44 -11.04
N GLY A 40 7.23 -0.63 -12.15
CA GLY A 40 6.05 -1.49 -12.19
C GLY A 40 4.74 -0.84 -11.77
N VAL A 41 4.78 0.37 -11.20
CA VAL A 41 3.60 1.17 -10.83
C VAL A 41 3.21 2.07 -12.00
N ILE A 42 1.91 2.15 -12.28
CA ILE A 42 1.36 3.07 -13.28
C ILE A 42 0.81 4.29 -12.55
N PHE A 43 1.44 5.43 -12.78
CA PHE A 43 0.99 6.72 -12.27
C PHE A 43 0.11 7.39 -13.31
N ASP A 44 -1.04 7.90 -12.91
CA ASP A 44 -1.91 8.73 -13.73
C ASP A 44 -1.76 10.21 -13.34
N LYS A 45 -2.14 11.11 -14.25
CA LYS A 45 -2.03 12.57 -14.08
C LYS A 45 -2.69 13.13 -12.83
N ASN A 46 -3.60 12.38 -12.24
CA ASN A 46 -4.35 12.81 -11.04
C ASN A 46 -3.96 11.99 -9.79
N LEU A 47 -2.99 11.08 -9.90
CA LEU A 47 -2.59 10.16 -8.83
C LEU A 47 -3.75 9.37 -8.21
N ASP A 48 -4.78 9.08 -9.01
CA ASP A 48 -5.94 8.28 -8.56
C ASP A 48 -5.63 6.79 -8.49
N MET A 49 -4.53 6.36 -9.11
CA MET A 49 -4.09 4.98 -9.18
C MET A 49 -5.11 4.02 -9.81
N ASN A 50 -6.13 4.54 -10.49
CA ASN A 50 -7.20 3.74 -11.08
C ASN A 50 -6.68 2.74 -12.11
N GLN A 51 -5.80 3.19 -13.01
CA GLN A 51 -5.26 2.33 -14.05
C GLN A 51 -4.32 1.28 -13.47
N HIS A 52 -3.53 1.65 -12.46
CA HIS A 52 -2.67 0.72 -11.73
C HIS A 52 -3.49 -0.40 -11.06
N ILE A 53 -4.51 -0.05 -10.29
CA ILE A 53 -5.39 -1.01 -9.61
C ILE A 53 -6.09 -1.92 -10.62
N ASN A 54 -6.63 -1.37 -11.71
CA ASN A 54 -7.29 -2.16 -12.74
C ASN A 54 -6.31 -3.14 -13.42
N ASN A 55 -5.05 -2.73 -13.63
CA ASN A 55 -4.00 -3.59 -14.17
C ASN A 55 -3.65 -4.74 -13.21
N ILE A 56 -3.49 -4.45 -11.91
CA ILE A 56 -3.28 -5.47 -10.88
C ILE A 56 -4.46 -6.44 -10.87
N CYS A 57 -5.70 -5.95 -10.83
CA CYS A 57 -6.90 -6.78 -10.80
C CYS A 57 -6.98 -7.71 -12.02
N ARG A 58 -6.74 -7.18 -13.23
CA ARG A 58 -6.75 -7.97 -14.47
C ARG A 58 -5.69 -9.08 -14.43
N SER A 59 -4.47 -8.73 -14.07
CA SER A 59 -3.34 -9.64 -14.02
C SER A 59 -3.53 -10.73 -12.95
N ALA A 60 -4.00 -10.34 -11.75
CA ALA A 60 -4.27 -11.26 -10.66
C ALA A 60 -5.46 -12.19 -10.97
N SER A 61 -6.54 -11.67 -11.56
CA SER A 61 -7.68 -12.48 -12.01
C SER A 61 -7.28 -13.52 -13.05
N SER A 62 -6.43 -13.13 -14.02
CA SER A 62 -5.90 -14.08 -15.00
C SER A 62 -5.08 -15.19 -14.34
N ALA A 63 -4.24 -14.86 -13.34
CA ALA A 63 -3.49 -15.86 -12.59
C ALA A 63 -4.42 -16.78 -11.79
N LEU A 64 -5.42 -16.23 -11.09
CA LEU A 64 -6.42 -17.02 -10.35
C LEU A 64 -7.19 -17.97 -11.26
N HIS A 65 -7.57 -17.52 -12.46
CA HIS A 65 -8.25 -18.38 -13.44
C HIS A 65 -7.36 -19.56 -13.87
N LYS A 66 -6.07 -19.32 -14.15
CA LYS A 66 -5.12 -20.37 -14.51
C LYS A 66 -4.94 -21.39 -13.37
N ILE A 67 -4.73 -20.90 -12.14
CA ILE A 67 -4.61 -21.76 -10.95
C ILE A 67 -5.91 -22.53 -10.73
N GLY A 68 -7.07 -21.90 -10.95
CA GLY A 68 -8.38 -22.52 -10.82
C GLY A 68 -8.58 -23.74 -11.72
N LYS A 69 -8.06 -23.70 -12.95
CA LYS A 69 -8.12 -24.85 -13.89
C LYS A 69 -7.42 -26.09 -13.37
N ILE A 70 -6.28 -25.91 -12.67
CA ILE A 70 -5.48 -27.02 -12.14
C ILE A 70 -5.73 -27.29 -10.66
N ARG A 71 -6.63 -26.51 -10.01
CA ARG A 71 -6.86 -26.58 -8.56
C ARG A 71 -7.22 -27.96 -8.05
N ARG A 72 -7.86 -28.79 -8.89
CA ARG A 72 -8.24 -30.17 -8.53
C ARG A 72 -7.02 -31.07 -8.33
N CYS A 73 -5.93 -30.81 -9.06
CA CYS A 73 -4.69 -31.57 -9.02
C CYS A 73 -3.70 -31.05 -7.97
N LEU A 74 -4.07 -29.98 -7.22
CA LEU A 74 -3.18 -29.36 -6.22
C LEU A 74 -3.69 -29.64 -4.82
N ASP A 75 -2.76 -29.89 -3.90
CA ASP A 75 -3.01 -29.81 -2.46
C ASP A 75 -3.19 -28.33 -2.04
N GLN A 76 -3.58 -28.10 -0.79
CA GLN A 76 -3.84 -26.76 -0.29
C GLN A 76 -2.56 -25.92 -0.22
N GLN A 77 -1.46 -26.51 0.26
CA GLN A 77 -0.18 -25.81 0.45
C GLN A 77 0.43 -25.36 -0.88
N THR A 78 0.41 -26.22 -1.89
CA THR A 78 0.87 -25.87 -3.23
C THR A 78 0.00 -24.78 -3.86
N ALA A 79 -1.33 -24.87 -3.70
CA ALA A 79 -2.24 -23.82 -4.17
C ALA A 79 -1.96 -22.48 -3.48
N GLU A 80 -1.69 -22.48 -2.18
CA GLU A 80 -1.33 -21.29 -1.43
C GLU A 80 0.00 -20.68 -1.93
N THR A 81 1.02 -21.50 -2.14
CA THR A 81 2.31 -21.09 -2.70
C THR A 81 2.14 -20.41 -4.07
N LEU A 82 1.36 -21.00 -4.96
CA LEU A 82 1.08 -20.42 -6.28
C LEU A 82 0.30 -19.10 -6.18
N VAL A 83 -0.67 -19.02 -5.29
CA VAL A 83 -1.41 -17.77 -5.04
C VAL A 83 -0.49 -16.69 -4.48
N HIS A 84 0.39 -17.02 -3.55
CA HIS A 84 1.37 -16.06 -3.04
C HIS A 84 2.31 -15.56 -4.14
N ALA A 85 2.82 -16.45 -4.98
CA ALA A 85 3.75 -16.10 -6.05
C ALA A 85 3.11 -15.23 -7.14
N PHE A 86 1.89 -15.52 -7.56
CA PHE A 86 1.29 -14.91 -8.75
C PHE A 86 0.18 -13.89 -8.46
N VAL A 87 -0.39 -13.87 -7.27
CA VAL A 87 -1.48 -12.98 -6.90
C VAL A 87 -1.08 -12.05 -5.76
N SER A 88 -0.70 -12.59 -4.60
CA SER A 88 -0.36 -11.76 -3.43
C SER A 88 0.83 -10.85 -3.70
N SER A 89 1.87 -11.36 -4.38
CA SER A 89 3.05 -10.58 -4.76
C SER A 89 2.70 -9.34 -5.58
N ARG A 90 1.69 -9.42 -6.45
CA ARG A 90 1.23 -8.30 -7.28
C ARG A 90 0.37 -7.31 -6.49
N VAL A 91 -0.49 -7.80 -5.60
CA VAL A 91 -1.34 -6.96 -4.75
C VAL A 91 -0.50 -6.21 -3.72
N ASP A 92 0.56 -6.83 -3.21
CA ASP A 92 1.43 -6.26 -2.18
C ASP A 92 2.57 -5.41 -2.76
N ASN A 93 2.78 -5.43 -4.09
CA ASN A 93 3.81 -4.61 -4.72
C ASN A 93 3.48 -3.13 -4.59
N CYS A 94 4.35 -2.36 -3.92
CA CYS A 94 4.19 -0.92 -3.69
C CYS A 94 2.82 -0.53 -3.09
N ASN A 95 2.18 -1.42 -2.32
CA ASN A 95 0.83 -1.22 -1.80
C ASN A 95 0.70 -0.01 -0.86
N SER A 96 1.79 0.46 -0.24
CA SER A 96 1.81 1.69 0.58
C SER A 96 1.38 2.94 -0.21
N LEU A 97 1.56 2.97 -1.52
CA LEU A 97 1.10 4.07 -2.39
C LEU A 97 -0.43 4.15 -2.49
N LEU A 98 -1.12 3.07 -2.11
CA LEU A 98 -2.58 2.98 -2.17
C LEU A 98 -3.26 3.49 -0.89
N TYR A 99 -2.48 4.00 0.08
CA TYR A 99 -3.03 4.59 1.30
C TYR A 99 -3.92 5.79 0.99
N GLY A 100 -5.04 5.89 1.71
CA GLY A 100 -5.97 7.01 1.57
C GLY A 100 -6.72 7.07 0.24
N LEU A 101 -6.64 6.02 -0.60
CA LEU A 101 -7.52 5.88 -1.75
C LEU A 101 -8.96 5.60 -1.30
N PRO A 102 -9.97 5.98 -2.12
CA PRO A 102 -11.37 5.65 -1.84
C PRO A 102 -11.58 4.15 -1.63
N ASP A 103 -12.43 3.79 -0.67
CA ASP A 103 -12.72 2.38 -0.35
C ASP A 103 -13.17 1.57 -1.56
N GLN A 104 -13.87 2.21 -2.51
CA GLN A 104 -14.28 1.58 -3.77
C GLN A 104 -13.08 0.99 -4.54
N GLN A 105 -11.94 1.68 -4.53
CA GLN A 105 -10.72 1.22 -5.22
C GLN A 105 -10.03 0.09 -4.43
N VAL A 106 -9.90 0.25 -3.13
CA VAL A 106 -9.31 -0.78 -2.25
C VAL A 106 -10.15 -2.05 -2.27
N ASN A 107 -11.47 -1.94 -2.33
CA ASN A 107 -12.40 -3.05 -2.40
C ASN A 107 -12.25 -3.88 -3.69
N LYS A 108 -11.77 -3.30 -4.80
CA LYS A 108 -11.44 -4.09 -6.01
C LYS A 108 -10.33 -5.10 -5.70
N LEU A 109 -9.27 -4.66 -5.01
CA LEU A 109 -8.17 -5.53 -4.61
C LEU A 109 -8.61 -6.54 -3.54
N GLN A 110 -9.46 -6.11 -2.60
CA GLN A 110 -10.02 -7.00 -1.58
C GLN A 110 -10.84 -8.14 -2.21
N ARG A 111 -11.60 -7.87 -3.27
CA ARG A 111 -12.33 -8.92 -4.01
C ARG A 111 -11.38 -9.94 -4.64
N ILE A 112 -10.24 -9.52 -5.15
CA ILE A 112 -9.19 -10.42 -5.67
C ILE A 112 -8.64 -11.30 -4.54
N GLN A 113 -8.30 -10.70 -3.39
CA GLN A 113 -7.83 -11.44 -2.23
C GLN A 113 -8.87 -12.45 -1.73
N ASN A 114 -10.13 -12.06 -1.65
CA ASN A 114 -11.22 -12.94 -1.25
C ASN A 114 -11.38 -14.13 -2.22
N SER A 115 -11.27 -13.88 -3.52
CA SER A 115 -11.31 -14.94 -4.54
C SER A 115 -10.13 -15.88 -4.42
N ALA A 116 -8.94 -15.35 -4.11
CA ALA A 116 -7.74 -16.14 -3.87
C ALA A 116 -7.90 -17.05 -2.64
N ALA A 117 -8.40 -16.51 -1.52
CA ALA A 117 -8.65 -17.28 -0.30
C ALA A 117 -9.63 -18.43 -0.54
N ARG A 118 -10.76 -18.16 -1.21
CA ARG A 118 -11.74 -19.20 -1.56
C ARG A 118 -11.18 -20.26 -2.50
N LEU A 119 -10.31 -19.89 -3.42
CA LEU A 119 -9.65 -20.83 -4.32
C LEU A 119 -8.75 -21.79 -3.55
N ILE A 120 -7.98 -21.30 -2.56
CA ILE A 120 -7.11 -22.11 -1.72
C ILE A 120 -7.92 -23.10 -0.87
N THR A 121 -8.96 -22.60 -0.19
CA THR A 121 -9.76 -23.38 0.77
C THR A 121 -10.88 -24.19 0.14
N ARG A 122 -11.15 -24.01 -1.17
CA ARG A 122 -12.30 -24.58 -1.91
C ARG A 122 -13.67 -24.20 -1.31
N THR A 123 -13.73 -23.06 -0.63
CA THR A 123 -14.92 -22.56 0.05
C THR A 123 -15.91 -21.96 -0.94
N LYS A 124 -17.21 -22.14 -0.72
CA LYS A 124 -18.27 -21.64 -1.56
C LYS A 124 -18.37 -20.11 -1.49
N ARG A 125 -18.93 -19.51 -2.55
CA ARG A 125 -19.09 -18.07 -2.67
C ARG A 125 -20.07 -17.48 -1.64
N SER A 126 -21.02 -18.29 -1.19
CA SER A 126 -22.02 -17.93 -0.18
C SER A 126 -21.48 -17.86 1.26
N GLU A 127 -20.34 -18.47 1.52
CA GLU A 127 -19.77 -18.49 2.86
C GLU A 127 -19.10 -17.16 3.21
N HIS A 128 -19.13 -16.79 4.50
CA HIS A 128 -18.53 -15.56 4.97
C HIS A 128 -17.00 -15.62 4.86
N ILE A 129 -16.39 -14.54 4.40
CA ILE A 129 -14.95 -14.55 4.06
C ILE A 129 -14.02 -14.34 5.28
N THR A 130 -14.50 -13.64 6.32
CA THR A 130 -13.65 -13.25 7.46
C THR A 130 -13.05 -14.46 8.20
N PRO A 131 -13.79 -15.55 8.50
CA PRO A 131 -13.19 -16.74 9.11
C PRO A 131 -12.07 -17.33 8.24
N ILE A 132 -12.31 -17.42 6.92
CA ILE A 132 -11.32 -17.97 5.98
C ILE A 132 -10.02 -17.16 5.98
N LEU A 133 -10.13 -15.83 5.99
CA LEU A 133 -8.95 -14.96 6.06
C LEU A 133 -8.21 -15.11 7.39
N ARG A 134 -8.94 -15.34 8.50
CA ARG A 134 -8.33 -15.61 9.81
C ARG A 134 -7.59 -16.94 9.84
N ASP A 135 -8.19 -17.99 9.30
CA ASP A 135 -7.58 -19.34 9.24
C ASP A 135 -6.30 -19.32 8.36
N LEU A 136 -6.31 -18.57 7.27
CA LEU A 136 -5.14 -18.37 6.42
C LEU A 136 -4.13 -17.36 7.00
N HIS A 137 -4.41 -16.77 8.16
CA HIS A 137 -3.62 -15.67 8.74
C HIS A 137 -3.37 -14.49 7.77
N TRP A 138 -4.38 -14.15 6.97
CA TRP A 138 -4.31 -13.08 6.00
C TRP A 138 -4.94 -11.79 6.50
N LEU A 139 -4.15 -10.73 6.58
CA LEU A 139 -4.65 -9.37 6.79
C LEU A 139 -5.43 -8.90 5.56
N SER A 140 -6.48 -8.10 5.77
CA SER A 140 -7.18 -7.43 4.67
C SER A 140 -6.24 -6.50 3.88
N VAL A 141 -6.61 -6.16 2.64
CA VAL A 141 -5.78 -5.27 1.80
C VAL A 141 -5.50 -3.93 2.51
N LYS A 142 -6.51 -3.34 3.16
CA LYS A 142 -6.35 -2.08 3.91
C LYS A 142 -5.33 -2.22 5.04
N GLN A 143 -5.40 -3.31 5.79
CA GLN A 143 -4.45 -3.58 6.87
C GLN A 143 -3.04 -3.91 6.36
N ARG A 144 -2.91 -4.56 5.19
CA ARG A 144 -1.60 -4.77 4.55
C ARG A 144 -0.94 -3.46 4.14
N ILE A 145 -1.73 -2.49 3.66
CA ILE A 145 -1.26 -1.13 3.35
C ILE A 145 -0.74 -0.46 4.63
N ASN A 146 -1.55 -0.47 5.70
CA ASN A 146 -1.16 0.10 6.99
C ASN A 146 0.06 -0.60 7.58
N PHE A 147 0.11 -1.93 7.51
CA PHE A 147 1.28 -2.72 7.94
C PHE A 147 2.56 -2.28 7.24
N LYS A 148 2.51 -2.05 5.92
CA LYS A 148 3.67 -1.64 5.15
C LYS A 148 4.16 -0.25 5.54
N ILE A 149 3.24 0.71 5.72
CA ILE A 149 3.58 2.08 6.15
C ILE A 149 4.18 2.06 7.55
N LEU A 150 3.53 1.37 8.50
CA LEU A 150 4.01 1.27 9.89
C LEU A 150 5.38 0.58 9.98
N LEU A 151 5.62 -0.45 9.16
CA LEU A 151 6.93 -1.08 9.09
C LEU A 151 8.01 -0.12 8.57
N LEU A 152 7.70 0.69 7.57
CA LEU A 152 8.61 1.72 7.07
C LEU A 152 8.85 2.80 8.14
N THR A 153 7.79 3.23 8.84
CA THR A 153 7.87 4.19 9.94
C THR A 153 8.79 3.69 11.06
N PHE A 154 8.60 2.44 11.49
CA PHE A 154 9.47 1.82 12.49
C PHE A 154 10.94 1.82 12.04
N LYS A 155 11.19 1.44 10.79
CA LYS A 155 12.55 1.47 10.24
C LYS A 155 13.14 2.88 10.17
N CYS A 156 12.34 3.89 9.87
CA CYS A 156 12.81 5.28 9.88
C CYS A 156 13.21 5.75 11.28
N ILE A 157 12.40 5.46 12.29
CA ILE A 157 12.66 5.84 13.69
C ILE A 157 13.95 5.17 14.21
N HIS A 158 14.19 3.92 13.80
CA HIS A 158 15.38 3.17 14.25
C HIS A 158 16.59 3.29 13.31
N GLY A 159 16.61 4.24 12.38
CA GLY A 159 17.75 4.47 11.50
C GLY A 159 18.00 3.36 10.46
N LEU A 160 17.04 2.45 10.24
CA LEU A 160 17.14 1.30 9.33
C LEU A 160 16.56 1.57 7.93
N ALA A 161 16.15 2.80 7.67
CA ALA A 161 15.61 3.25 6.39
C ALA A 161 16.58 4.21 5.70
N PRO A 162 16.43 4.47 4.39
CA PRO A 162 17.19 5.52 3.71
C PRO A 162 16.99 6.90 4.33
N VAL A 163 18.03 7.72 4.37
CA VAL A 163 18.06 9.05 5.04
C VAL A 163 16.92 9.96 4.56
N TYR A 164 16.61 9.94 3.25
CA TYR A 164 15.54 10.76 2.70
C TYR A 164 14.14 10.41 3.26
N LEU A 165 13.90 9.16 3.68
CA LEU A 165 12.66 8.76 4.36
C LEU A 165 12.70 9.13 5.84
N GLN A 166 13.87 8.97 6.50
CA GLN A 166 14.03 9.35 7.91
C GLN A 166 13.73 10.84 8.10
N ASN A 167 14.22 11.70 7.20
CA ASN A 167 14.03 13.15 7.25
C ASN A 167 12.55 13.59 7.11
N LEU A 168 11.67 12.72 6.64
CA LEU A 168 10.23 12.99 6.56
C LEU A 168 9.51 12.79 7.90
N ILE A 169 10.14 12.09 8.85
CA ILE A 169 9.53 11.77 10.14
C ILE A 169 10.17 12.65 11.21
N ARG A 170 9.34 13.22 12.07
CA ARG A 170 9.79 14.08 13.17
C ARG A 170 9.15 13.61 14.47
N ASP A 171 9.96 13.42 15.49
CA ASP A 171 9.49 13.11 16.83
C ASP A 171 8.77 14.31 17.44
N TYR A 172 7.67 14.02 18.12
CA TYR A 172 6.93 15.03 18.83
C TYR A 172 7.56 15.27 20.22
N THR A 173 8.12 16.45 20.41
CA THR A 173 8.64 16.91 21.70
C THR A 173 7.65 17.91 22.30
N PRO A 174 6.92 17.54 23.37
CA PRO A 174 6.02 18.49 24.04
C PRO A 174 6.79 19.59 24.74
N ARG A 175 6.24 20.81 24.73
CA ARG A 175 6.85 21.98 25.43
C ARG A 175 6.82 21.84 26.95
N CYS A 176 5.92 21.04 27.50
CA CYS A 176 5.77 20.75 28.93
C CYS A 176 5.69 19.24 29.13
N CYS A 177 6.08 18.75 30.32
CA CYS A 177 5.91 17.34 30.68
C CYS A 177 4.42 16.97 30.73
N LEU A 178 3.95 16.30 29.71
CA LEU A 178 2.59 15.77 29.60
C LEU A 178 2.56 14.28 29.93
N ARG A 179 1.43 13.76 30.39
CA ARG A 179 1.22 12.31 30.57
C ARG A 179 1.44 11.50 29.28
N SER A 180 1.40 12.16 28.12
CA SER A 180 1.64 11.57 26.80
C SER A 180 3.11 11.62 26.36
N SER A 181 4.01 12.25 27.13
CA SER A 181 5.45 12.38 26.78
C SER A 181 6.15 11.03 26.61
N SER A 182 5.67 9.98 27.31
CA SER A 182 6.20 8.61 27.21
C SER A 182 5.68 7.83 26.02
N LYS A 183 4.75 8.40 25.21
CA LYS A 183 4.06 7.63 24.14
C LYS A 183 4.81 7.56 22.81
N SER A 184 6.03 8.09 22.69
CA SER A 184 6.80 8.12 21.43
C SER A 184 5.92 8.54 20.25
N LEU A 185 5.39 9.78 20.29
CA LEU A 185 4.51 10.32 19.27
C LEU A 185 5.31 10.97 18.14
N LEU A 186 4.72 11.02 16.96
CA LEU A 186 5.25 11.71 15.79
C LEU A 186 4.47 12.99 15.51
N VAL A 187 5.15 14.01 15.00
CA VAL A 187 4.51 15.25 14.54
C VAL A 187 3.68 14.97 13.32
N THR A 188 2.38 15.21 13.40
CA THR A 188 1.48 15.16 12.25
C THR A 188 1.56 16.48 11.51
N PRO A 189 2.05 16.51 10.26
CA PRO A 189 2.16 17.75 9.50
C PRO A 189 0.78 18.30 9.13
N PRO A 190 0.59 19.62 9.07
CA PRO A 190 -0.62 20.19 8.53
C PRO A 190 -0.72 19.86 7.03
N VAL A 191 -1.91 19.48 6.57
CA VAL A 191 -2.16 19.15 5.17
C VAL A 191 -3.26 20.04 4.59
N CYS A 192 -2.95 20.70 3.48
CA CYS A 192 -3.90 21.59 2.81
C CYS A 192 -4.90 20.83 1.91
N THR A 193 -4.57 19.60 1.49
CA THR A 193 -5.38 18.83 0.54
C THR A 193 -5.67 17.44 1.05
N LYS A 194 -6.97 17.07 1.08
CA LYS A 194 -7.39 15.71 1.43
C LYS A 194 -6.94 14.66 0.39
N SER A 195 -6.93 15.05 -0.90
CA SER A 195 -6.65 14.09 -1.99
C SER A 195 -5.18 13.72 -2.14
N TYR A 196 -4.26 14.60 -1.76
CA TYR A 196 -2.80 14.39 -1.93
C TYR A 196 -2.05 14.44 -0.61
N GLY A 197 -2.23 15.53 0.16
CA GLY A 197 -1.49 15.75 1.40
C GLY A 197 -1.74 14.66 2.44
N SER A 198 -2.99 14.26 2.66
CA SER A 198 -3.33 13.20 3.62
C SER A 198 -2.87 11.80 3.19
N ARG A 199 -2.46 11.62 1.92
CA ARG A 199 -1.91 10.37 1.39
C ARG A 199 -0.39 10.33 1.42
N SER A 200 0.26 11.44 1.75
CA SER A 200 1.72 11.50 1.85
C SER A 200 2.24 10.54 2.94
N PHE A 201 3.45 10.01 2.73
CA PHE A 201 4.09 9.15 3.73
C PHE A 201 4.28 9.86 5.07
N GLN A 202 4.68 11.14 5.04
CA GLN A 202 4.89 11.94 6.23
C GLN A 202 3.62 12.08 7.08
N PHE A 203 2.45 12.27 6.47
CA PHE A 203 1.17 12.36 7.18
C PHE A 203 0.69 10.97 7.63
N SER A 204 0.65 10.01 6.71
CA SER A 204 0.11 8.68 6.99
C SER A 204 0.92 7.92 8.05
N SER A 205 2.25 8.06 8.03
CA SER A 205 3.14 7.47 9.04
C SER A 205 2.83 8.02 10.43
N ALA A 206 2.71 9.35 10.58
CA ALA A 206 2.43 9.97 11.86
C ALA A 206 1.04 9.59 12.41
N VAL A 207 0.01 9.64 11.56
CA VAL A 207 -1.36 9.27 11.96
C VAL A 207 -1.44 7.82 12.41
N LEU A 208 -0.95 6.89 11.59
CA LEU A 208 -1.00 5.47 11.90
C LEU A 208 -0.11 5.10 13.10
N TRP A 209 1.07 5.72 13.22
CA TRP A 209 1.98 5.48 14.34
C TRP A 209 1.39 5.97 15.66
N ASN A 210 0.80 7.16 15.67
CA ASN A 210 0.24 7.74 16.89
C ASN A 210 -0.93 6.91 17.44
N ASP A 211 -1.67 6.24 16.57
CA ASP A 211 -2.80 5.35 16.92
C ASP A 211 -2.35 3.98 17.47
N LEU A 212 -1.09 3.59 17.27
CA LEU A 212 -0.57 2.32 17.76
C LEU A 212 -0.47 2.27 19.29
N SER A 213 -0.73 1.08 19.84
CA SER A 213 -0.49 0.81 21.26
C SER A 213 1.01 0.90 21.61
N ILE A 214 1.31 1.32 22.83
CA ILE A 214 2.67 1.46 23.35
C ILE A 214 3.44 0.14 23.22
N LYS A 215 2.81 -0.99 23.55
CA LYS A 215 3.41 -2.33 23.45
C LYS A 215 3.99 -2.66 22.07
N VAL A 216 3.35 -2.18 21.00
CA VAL A 216 3.85 -2.38 19.62
C VAL A 216 5.00 -1.44 19.31
N LYS A 217 4.93 -0.19 19.77
CA LYS A 217 5.97 0.83 19.55
C LYS A 217 7.31 0.49 20.22
N GLU A 218 7.26 -0.15 21.37
CA GLU A 218 8.43 -0.52 22.18
C GLU A 218 9.14 -1.80 21.71
N ALA A 219 8.77 -2.34 20.55
CA ALA A 219 9.42 -3.52 19.99
C ALA A 219 10.92 -3.26 19.74
N GLN A 220 11.78 -4.17 20.24
CA GLN A 220 13.24 -4.02 20.19
C GLN A 220 13.85 -4.42 18.83
N SER A 221 13.11 -5.11 17.99
CA SER A 221 13.61 -5.57 16.68
C SER A 221 12.53 -5.49 15.60
N VAL A 222 12.97 -5.45 14.35
CA VAL A 222 12.06 -5.47 13.19
C VAL A 222 11.20 -6.74 13.17
N THR A 223 11.75 -7.87 13.59
CA THR A 223 11.03 -9.16 13.64
C THR A 223 9.95 -9.15 14.73
N SER A 224 10.29 -8.69 15.94
CA SER A 224 9.35 -8.52 17.03
C SER A 224 8.25 -7.52 16.66
N PHE A 225 8.62 -6.38 16.09
CA PHE A 225 7.65 -5.37 15.63
C PHE A 225 6.67 -5.95 14.61
N LYS A 226 7.15 -6.69 13.60
CA LYS A 226 6.28 -7.33 12.60
C LYS A 226 5.27 -8.27 13.22
N SER A 227 5.70 -9.09 14.20
CA SER A 227 4.82 -10.04 14.90
C SER A 227 3.75 -9.32 15.71
N LEU A 228 4.16 -8.36 16.57
CA LEU A 228 3.24 -7.59 17.40
C LEU A 228 2.27 -6.75 16.55
N LEU A 229 2.77 -6.11 15.49
CA LEU A 229 1.94 -5.34 14.57
C LEU A 229 0.92 -6.22 13.84
N LYS A 230 1.33 -7.40 13.37
CA LYS A 230 0.43 -8.35 12.72
C LYS A 230 -0.69 -8.75 13.68
N THR A 231 -0.37 -9.12 14.91
CA THR A 231 -1.35 -9.47 15.95
C THR A 231 -2.30 -8.30 16.24
N HIS A 232 -1.77 -7.08 16.40
CA HIS A 232 -2.58 -5.88 16.62
C HIS A 232 -3.56 -5.63 15.47
N LEU A 233 -3.10 -5.72 14.23
CA LEU A 233 -3.97 -5.51 13.06
C LEU A 233 -5.00 -6.62 12.89
N PHE A 234 -4.71 -7.85 13.31
CA PHE A 234 -5.68 -8.93 13.33
C PHE A 234 -6.79 -8.73 14.36
N SER A 235 -6.51 -8.12 15.49
CA SER A 235 -7.54 -7.82 16.51
C SER A 235 -8.54 -6.74 16.05
N CYS A 236 -8.20 -5.98 14.99
CA CYS A 236 -9.05 -4.97 14.36
C CYS A 236 -9.85 -5.51 13.13
N LEU A 237 -9.85 -6.83 12.88
CA LEU A 237 -10.63 -7.51 11.84
C LEU A 237 -12.02 -7.89 12.39
#